data_bcfe49512e04797a5428ebf15713ffb5
#
_entry.id   bcfe49512e04797a5428ebf15713ffb5
#
_cell.length_a   1.000
_cell.length_b   1.000
_cell.length_c   1.000
_cell.angle_alpha   90.00
_cell.angle_beta   90.00
_cell.angle_gamma   90.00
#
_symmetry.space_group_name_H-M   'P 1'
#
loop_
_entity.id
_entity.type
_entity.pdbx_description
1 polymer ?
#
loop_
_entity_poly.entity_id
_entity_poly.type
_entity_poly.pdbx_seq_one_letter_code
_entity_poly.pdbx_strand_id
1 'polypeptide(L)'
;MKIFVLSIFLILSIFSFAQYDWDSNETPSYSELIEILRNISDSSDVINMYAMGSSDYGLPIYLCLINGGEDSLIAFRRARNETTILFNNGIHPGEPDGINAMIIWLKEVSRNPESLVDMPIIGFIPAYNIGGMMNRSGFSRANQNGPLEYGFRGNAQNLDLNRDFIKMDSKNAFTFTKIFHALDPDIFVDNHVSNGADYQYTLTYISGLRNRMAPSIEKITHESLLPKLGKAVLNNYSFDLFPYVNLVGKTPDRGISSFNDLPRYSMGYTGLFQCISFTVETHMLKPFSQRV
;
A
#
# COMPACT_ATOMS: atom_id res chain seq x y z
N MET A 1 -30.63 59.85 18.10
CA MET A 1 -29.45 59.38 17.38
C MET A 1 -29.09 58.01 17.92
N LYS A 2 -29.58 56.93 17.29
CA LYS A 2 -29.37 55.52 17.74
C LYS A 2 -28.17 54.96 16.96
N ILE A 3 -27.11 54.64 17.66
CA ILE A 3 -25.91 54.01 17.10
C ILE A 3 -26.21 52.50 17.00
N PHE A 4 -26.22 51.99 15.76
CA PHE A 4 -26.28 50.57 15.50
C PHE A 4 -24.81 50.02 15.52
N VAL A 5 -24.51 49.20 16.51
CA VAL A 5 -23.27 48.46 16.56
C VAL A 5 -23.47 47.17 15.78
N LEU A 6 -22.86 47.08 14.60
CA LEU A 6 -22.83 45.89 13.74
C LEU A 6 -21.73 44.96 14.25
N SER A 7 -22.09 43.92 15.00
CA SER A 7 -21.14 42.87 15.42
C SER A 7 -20.92 41.92 14.27
N ILE A 8 -19.74 42.02 13.63
CA ILE A 8 -19.28 41.05 12.65
C ILE A 8 -18.77 39.83 13.40
N PHE A 9 -19.54 38.75 13.40
CA PHE A 9 -19.08 37.42 13.81
C PHE A 9 -18.15 36.88 12.72
N LEU A 10 -16.84 36.97 12.95
CA LEU A 10 -15.86 36.22 12.16
C LEU A 10 -15.99 34.74 12.56
N ILE A 11 -16.67 33.94 11.75
CA ILE A 11 -16.65 32.50 11.87
C ILE A 11 -15.28 32.05 11.35
N LEU A 12 -14.31 31.93 12.24
CA LEU A 12 -13.09 31.17 12.01
C LEU A 12 -13.52 29.71 11.90
N SER A 13 -13.62 29.20 10.68
CA SER A 13 -13.68 27.78 10.41
C SER A 13 -12.33 27.19 10.91
N ILE A 14 -12.33 26.71 12.14
CA ILE A 14 -11.25 25.86 12.63
C ILE A 14 -11.39 24.57 11.84
N PHE A 15 -10.65 24.42 10.75
CA PHE A 15 -10.42 23.11 10.14
C PHE A 15 -9.69 22.27 11.19
N SER A 16 -10.46 21.55 11.98
CA SER A 16 -9.95 20.46 12.80
C SER A 16 -9.48 19.39 11.80
N PHE A 17 -8.21 19.39 11.48
CA PHE A 17 -7.60 18.23 10.86
C PHE A 17 -7.88 17.07 11.80
N ALA A 18 -8.66 16.11 11.35
CA ALA A 18 -8.79 14.84 12.05
C ALA A 18 -7.37 14.27 12.16
N GLN A 19 -6.77 14.47 13.31
CA GLN A 19 -5.47 13.90 13.63
C GLN A 19 -5.79 12.45 13.92
N TYR A 20 -5.62 11.58 12.91
CA TYR A 20 -5.68 10.15 13.13
C TYR A 20 -4.61 9.81 14.15
N ASP A 21 -5.08 9.47 15.33
CA ASP A 21 -4.25 8.95 16.39
C ASP A 21 -4.02 7.47 16.11
N TRP A 22 -2.81 7.13 15.72
CA TRP A 22 -2.40 5.76 15.39
C TRP A 22 -2.55 4.81 16.59
N ASP A 23 -2.53 5.37 17.80
CA ASP A 23 -2.84 4.65 19.03
C ASP A 23 -4.35 4.38 19.17
N SER A 24 -5.20 5.05 18.39
CA SER A 24 -6.67 4.88 18.45
C SER A 24 -7.18 3.56 17.87
N ASN A 25 -6.31 2.75 17.24
CA ASN A 25 -6.70 1.48 16.62
C ASN A 25 -7.73 1.66 15.49
N GLU A 26 -7.57 2.70 14.68
CA GLU A 26 -8.48 3.11 13.60
C GLU A 26 -7.78 3.14 12.24
N THR A 27 -8.56 2.96 11.18
CA THR A 27 -8.13 3.16 9.79
C THR A 27 -9.17 4.03 9.06
N PRO A 28 -8.75 4.92 8.14
CA PRO A 28 -9.67 5.83 7.47
C PRO A 28 -10.67 5.07 6.58
N SER A 29 -11.86 5.65 6.44
CA SER A 29 -12.75 5.36 5.32
C SER A 29 -12.14 5.86 4.01
N TYR A 30 -12.71 5.47 2.86
CA TYR A 30 -12.21 5.94 1.57
C TYR A 30 -12.28 7.47 1.43
N SER A 31 -13.37 8.10 1.87
CA SER A 31 -13.53 9.56 1.81
C SER A 31 -12.49 10.30 2.65
N GLU A 32 -12.26 9.85 3.87
CA GLU A 32 -11.26 10.40 4.78
C GLU A 32 -9.85 10.20 4.24
N LEU A 33 -9.54 9.02 3.68
CA LEU A 33 -8.26 8.74 3.04
C LEU A 33 -7.98 9.74 1.91
N ILE A 34 -8.97 9.95 1.02
CA ILE A 34 -8.80 10.86 -0.11
C ILE A 34 -8.66 12.33 0.35
N GLU A 35 -9.37 12.74 1.39
CA GLU A 35 -9.24 14.07 1.99
C GLU A 35 -7.83 14.26 2.59
N ILE A 36 -7.36 13.30 3.38
CA ILE A 36 -6.00 13.33 3.95
C ILE A 36 -4.95 13.47 2.86
N LEU A 37 -5.05 12.66 1.79
CA LEU A 37 -4.06 12.65 0.72
C LEU A 37 -4.08 13.93 -0.12
N ARG A 38 -5.26 14.50 -0.37
CA ARG A 38 -5.37 15.81 -1.02
C ARG A 38 -4.70 16.90 -0.20
N ASN A 39 -5.00 16.96 1.09
CA ASN A 39 -4.40 17.96 2.00
C ASN A 39 -2.87 17.84 2.03
N ILE A 40 -2.33 16.63 1.99
CA ILE A 40 -0.88 16.39 1.93
C ILE A 40 -0.33 16.86 0.56
N SER A 41 -0.97 16.47 -0.54
CA SER A 41 -0.55 16.83 -1.89
C SER A 41 -0.62 18.35 -2.11
N ASP A 42 -1.71 19.01 -1.68
CA ASP A 42 -1.91 20.45 -1.82
C ASP A 42 -0.91 21.28 -1.00
N SER A 43 -0.30 20.68 0.02
CA SER A 43 0.70 21.32 0.90
C SER A 43 2.15 20.94 0.56
N SER A 44 2.40 20.20 -0.53
CA SER A 44 3.71 19.65 -0.85
C SER A 44 4.04 19.79 -2.34
N ASP A 45 5.20 20.34 -2.66
CA ASP A 45 5.70 20.44 -4.04
C ASP A 45 6.27 19.11 -4.58
N VAL A 46 6.45 18.12 -3.72
CA VAL A 46 7.10 16.83 -4.07
C VAL A 46 6.14 15.64 -4.08
N ILE A 47 4.88 15.85 -3.67
CA ILE A 47 3.85 14.81 -3.61
C ILE A 47 2.68 15.22 -4.51
N ASN A 48 2.41 14.41 -5.52
CA ASN A 48 1.33 14.66 -6.48
C ASN A 48 0.31 13.54 -6.45
N MET A 49 -0.98 13.85 -6.66
CA MET A 49 -2.08 12.90 -6.65
C MET A 49 -2.82 12.90 -7.98
N TYR A 50 -2.86 11.74 -8.66
CA TYR A 50 -3.47 11.58 -9.98
C TYR A 50 -4.63 10.58 -9.96
N ALA A 51 -5.78 10.94 -10.54
CA ALA A 51 -6.87 10.00 -10.81
C ALA A 51 -6.54 9.19 -12.07
N MET A 52 -6.24 7.90 -11.91
CA MET A 52 -5.72 7.06 -12.98
C MET A 52 -6.79 6.31 -13.76
N GLY A 53 -7.91 5.99 -13.14
CA GLY A 53 -9.03 5.28 -13.76
C GLY A 53 -10.13 4.98 -12.75
N SER A 54 -11.15 4.25 -13.18
CA SER A 54 -12.31 3.90 -12.36
C SER A 54 -12.16 2.52 -11.73
N SER A 55 -12.69 2.37 -10.52
CA SER A 55 -12.96 1.06 -9.90
C SER A 55 -14.32 0.51 -10.32
N ASP A 56 -14.61 -0.75 -9.97
CA ASP A 56 -15.95 -1.34 -10.16
C ASP A 56 -17.03 -0.67 -9.28
N TYR A 57 -16.61 0.03 -8.23
CA TYR A 57 -17.51 0.85 -7.41
C TYR A 57 -17.88 2.17 -8.09
N GLY A 58 -17.20 2.55 -9.18
CA GLY A 58 -17.44 3.79 -9.90
C GLY A 58 -16.63 4.99 -9.41
N LEU A 59 -15.88 4.86 -8.31
CA LEU A 59 -14.98 5.88 -7.81
C LEU A 59 -13.58 5.74 -8.40
N PRO A 60 -12.80 6.85 -8.50
CA PRO A 60 -11.47 6.83 -9.11
C PRO A 60 -10.44 6.12 -8.22
N ILE A 61 -9.58 5.31 -8.86
CA ILE A 61 -8.35 4.81 -8.27
C ILE A 61 -7.27 5.86 -8.49
N TYR A 62 -6.63 6.25 -7.39
CA TYR A 62 -5.58 7.27 -7.40
C TYR A 62 -4.18 6.65 -7.39
N LEU A 63 -3.23 7.39 -7.91
CA LEU A 63 -1.80 7.21 -7.73
C LEU A 63 -1.26 8.45 -7.02
N CYS A 64 -0.63 8.26 -5.86
CA CYS A 64 0.21 9.28 -5.24
C CYS A 64 1.64 9.08 -5.72
N LEU A 65 2.26 10.11 -6.29
CA LEU A 65 3.61 10.07 -6.84
C LEU A 65 4.50 11.02 -6.05
N ILE A 66 5.62 10.51 -5.57
CA ILE A 66 6.62 11.23 -4.79
C ILE A 66 7.90 11.33 -5.63
N ASN A 67 8.56 12.48 -5.60
CA ASN A 67 9.70 12.83 -6.44
C ASN A 67 9.40 12.80 -7.96
N GLY A 68 8.13 12.83 -8.30
CA GLY A 68 7.67 12.66 -9.68
C GLY A 68 7.74 13.92 -10.56
N GLY A 69 7.73 15.12 -9.99
CA GLY A 69 7.62 16.38 -10.74
C GLY A 69 6.22 16.62 -11.34
N GLU A 70 6.02 17.78 -11.96
CA GLU A 70 4.72 18.23 -12.50
C GLU A 70 4.34 17.64 -13.87
N ASP A 71 5.29 17.04 -14.61
CA ASP A 71 5.09 16.57 -15.97
C ASP A 71 4.36 15.22 -16.05
N SER A 72 3.90 14.86 -17.26
CA SER A 72 3.17 13.59 -17.44
C SER A 72 4.02 12.37 -17.04
N LEU A 73 3.41 11.41 -16.36
CA LEU A 73 4.04 10.18 -15.84
C LEU A 73 4.99 9.47 -16.85
N ILE A 74 4.66 9.49 -18.15
CA ILE A 74 5.44 8.82 -19.21
C ILE A 74 6.69 9.61 -19.60
N ALA A 75 6.59 10.94 -19.74
CA ALA A 75 7.71 11.81 -20.10
C ALA A 75 8.76 11.81 -19.00
N PHE A 76 8.30 11.79 -17.79
CA PHE A 76 9.05 11.84 -16.55
C PHE A 76 10.04 10.67 -16.39
N ARG A 77 9.57 9.44 -16.52
CA ARG A 77 10.36 8.24 -16.39
C ARG A 77 11.48 8.15 -17.44
N ARG A 78 11.16 8.50 -18.68
CA ARG A 78 12.15 8.47 -19.78
C ARG A 78 13.25 9.51 -19.63
N ALA A 79 12.97 10.63 -18.94
CA ALA A 79 13.90 11.74 -18.81
C ALA A 79 14.95 11.53 -17.71
N ARG A 80 14.65 10.76 -16.66
CA ARG A 80 15.49 10.71 -15.46
C ARG A 80 16.36 9.47 -15.31
N ASN A 81 16.00 8.33 -15.88
CA ASN A 81 16.71 7.04 -15.68
C ASN A 81 16.87 6.69 -14.18
N GLU A 82 15.86 7.05 -13.38
CA GLU A 82 15.83 6.83 -11.94
C GLU A 82 15.08 5.55 -11.59
N THR A 83 15.49 4.91 -10.49
CA THR A 83 14.78 3.75 -9.94
C THR A 83 13.37 4.15 -9.52
N THR A 84 12.40 3.32 -9.84
CA THR A 84 10.99 3.54 -9.53
C THR A 84 10.42 2.41 -8.70
N ILE A 85 9.70 2.76 -7.64
CA ILE A 85 9.04 1.80 -6.74
C ILE A 85 7.53 2.06 -6.77
N LEU A 86 6.72 1.01 -6.93
CA LEU A 86 5.27 1.08 -6.82
C LEU A 86 4.79 0.25 -5.63
N PHE A 87 4.13 0.91 -4.69
CA PHE A 87 3.40 0.27 -3.60
C PHE A 87 1.91 0.18 -3.93
N ASN A 88 1.31 -0.97 -3.65
CA ASN A 88 -0.11 -1.18 -3.78
C ASN A 88 -0.72 -1.50 -2.42
N ASN A 89 -1.75 -0.77 -2.03
CA ASN A 89 -2.41 -0.93 -0.75
C ASN A 89 -3.89 -1.29 -0.93
N GLY A 90 -4.42 -2.07 -0.01
CA GLY A 90 -5.84 -2.32 0.09
C GLY A 90 -6.41 -3.15 -1.07
N ILE A 91 -5.69 -4.11 -1.65
CA ILE A 91 -6.31 -5.18 -2.45
C ILE A 91 -7.41 -5.84 -1.61
N HIS A 92 -7.09 -6.11 -0.35
CA HIS A 92 -8.05 -6.54 0.66
C HIS A 92 -8.17 -5.42 1.70
N PRO A 93 -9.19 -4.58 1.65
CA PRO A 93 -9.31 -3.45 2.58
C PRO A 93 -9.51 -3.82 4.05
N GLY A 94 -9.75 -5.09 4.34
CA GLY A 94 -9.64 -5.65 5.70
C GLY A 94 -8.19 -5.76 6.19
N GLU A 95 -7.21 -5.46 5.37
CA GLU A 95 -5.77 -5.50 5.59
C GLU A 95 -5.19 -4.08 5.46
N PRO A 96 -5.54 -3.13 6.35
CA PRO A 96 -5.32 -1.70 6.10
C PRO A 96 -3.92 -1.21 6.49
N ASP A 97 -3.04 -2.05 7.00
CA ASP A 97 -1.76 -1.67 7.58
C ASP A 97 -0.90 -0.84 6.61
N GLY A 98 -0.82 -1.25 5.35
CA GLY A 98 -0.10 -0.49 4.32
C GLY A 98 -0.74 0.87 4.00
N ILE A 99 -2.06 1.01 4.13
CA ILE A 99 -2.76 2.31 3.97
C ILE A 99 -2.31 3.27 5.08
N ASN A 100 -2.33 2.81 6.32
CA ASN A 100 -1.97 3.62 7.48
C ASN A 100 -0.47 3.96 7.47
N ALA A 101 0.40 2.99 7.20
CA ALA A 101 1.84 3.21 7.08
C ALA A 101 2.19 4.25 6.00
N MET A 102 1.53 4.18 4.84
CA MET A 102 1.68 5.17 3.77
C MET A 102 1.30 6.58 4.25
N ILE A 103 0.18 6.75 4.94
CA ILE A 103 -0.25 8.07 5.43
C ILE A 103 0.76 8.65 6.42
N ILE A 104 1.28 7.82 7.34
CA ILE A 104 2.30 8.24 8.31
C ILE A 104 3.54 8.74 7.57
N TRP A 105 4.04 7.92 6.66
CA TRP A 105 5.24 8.24 5.90
C TRP A 105 5.05 9.49 5.03
N LEU A 106 3.91 9.65 4.33
CA LEU A 106 3.62 10.83 3.52
C LEU A 106 3.55 12.12 4.38
N LYS A 107 2.98 12.04 5.59
CA LYS A 107 2.97 13.17 6.54
C LYS A 107 4.38 13.54 7.00
N GLU A 108 5.24 12.57 7.18
CA GLU A 108 6.64 12.79 7.57
C GLU A 108 7.41 13.48 6.45
N VAL A 109 7.40 12.92 5.24
CA VAL A 109 8.13 13.48 4.09
C VAL A 109 7.58 14.82 3.63
N SER A 110 6.29 15.09 3.79
CA SER A 110 5.72 16.41 3.48
C SER A 110 6.23 17.52 4.41
N ARG A 111 6.64 17.16 5.63
CA ARG A 111 7.25 18.08 6.60
C ARG A 111 8.77 18.22 6.43
N ASN A 112 9.41 17.19 5.88
CA ASN A 112 10.85 17.09 5.70
C ASN A 112 11.19 16.68 4.25
N PRO A 113 10.87 17.52 3.24
CA PRO A 113 11.09 17.17 1.83
C PRO A 113 12.56 16.92 1.48
N GLU A 114 13.49 17.46 2.24
CA GLU A 114 14.93 17.20 2.12
C GLU A 114 15.30 15.73 2.36
N SER A 115 14.47 14.97 3.09
CA SER A 115 14.66 13.53 3.29
C SER A 115 14.49 12.72 2.00
N LEU A 116 13.89 13.32 0.97
CA LEU A 116 13.65 12.70 -0.33
C LEU A 116 14.81 12.90 -1.33
N VAL A 117 15.83 13.68 -0.96
CA VAL A 117 17.04 13.82 -1.78
C VAL A 117 17.70 12.45 -1.93
N ASP A 118 18.03 12.07 -3.16
CA ASP A 118 18.60 10.74 -3.50
C ASP A 118 17.63 9.55 -3.32
N MET A 119 16.35 9.79 -2.99
CA MET A 119 15.34 8.73 -2.97
C MET A 119 14.84 8.43 -4.39
N PRO A 120 14.45 7.17 -4.66
CA PRO A 120 13.82 6.81 -5.92
C PRO A 120 12.48 7.54 -6.11
N ILE A 121 11.93 7.43 -7.32
CA ILE A 121 10.54 7.81 -7.57
C ILE A 121 9.65 6.77 -6.87
N ILE A 122 8.72 7.22 -6.05
CA ILE A 122 7.84 6.33 -5.30
C ILE A 122 6.38 6.61 -5.68
N GLY A 123 5.71 5.58 -6.19
CA GLY A 123 4.27 5.58 -6.44
C GLY A 123 3.53 4.77 -5.38
N PHE A 124 2.39 5.28 -4.93
CA PHE A 124 1.44 4.54 -4.10
C PHE A 124 0.09 4.47 -4.78
N ILE A 125 -0.51 3.28 -4.84
CA ILE A 125 -1.95 3.11 -5.00
C ILE A 125 -2.53 3.09 -3.58
N PRO A 126 -3.18 4.16 -3.11
CA PRO A 126 -3.59 4.29 -1.71
C PRO A 126 -4.64 3.27 -1.28
N ALA A 127 -5.60 3.00 -2.18
CA ALA A 127 -6.67 2.04 -1.98
C ALA A 127 -7.06 1.44 -3.33
N TYR A 128 -6.63 0.21 -3.57
CA TYR A 128 -6.92 -0.48 -4.83
C TYR A 128 -8.37 -0.98 -4.90
N ASN A 129 -8.86 -1.62 -3.83
CA ASN A 129 -10.23 -2.16 -3.74
C ASN A 129 -11.18 -1.18 -3.03
N ILE A 130 -11.63 -0.18 -3.76
CA ILE A 130 -12.53 0.84 -3.19
C ILE A 130 -13.87 0.24 -2.76
N GLY A 131 -14.44 -0.69 -3.54
CA GLY A 131 -15.70 -1.35 -3.21
C GLY A 131 -15.64 -2.11 -1.88
N GLY A 132 -14.57 -2.83 -1.64
CA GLY A 132 -14.31 -3.48 -0.37
C GLY A 132 -14.06 -2.49 0.77
N MET A 133 -13.40 -1.36 0.50
CA MET A 133 -13.17 -0.31 1.49
C MET A 133 -14.45 0.40 1.92
N MET A 134 -15.44 0.52 1.03
CA MET A 134 -16.79 1.04 1.34
C MET A 134 -17.63 0.09 2.18
N ASN A 135 -17.34 -1.21 2.17
CA ASN A 135 -18.04 -2.24 2.93
C ASN A 135 -17.29 -2.52 4.25
N ARG A 136 -17.44 -1.62 5.22
CA ARG A 136 -16.72 -1.66 6.50
C ARG A 136 -17.46 -2.46 7.58
N SER A 137 -16.67 -3.14 8.40
CA SER A 137 -17.16 -3.81 9.61
C SER A 137 -15.99 -4.14 10.54
N GLY A 138 -16.28 -4.48 11.80
CA GLY A 138 -15.28 -4.96 12.77
C GLY A 138 -15.14 -6.50 12.86
N PHE A 139 -15.76 -7.26 11.94
CA PHE A 139 -15.88 -8.72 12.09
C PHE A 139 -15.60 -9.53 10.81
N SER A 140 -15.30 -8.90 9.69
CA SER A 140 -15.02 -9.62 8.43
C SER A 140 -13.71 -10.42 8.44
N ARG A 141 -12.82 -10.16 9.40
CA ARG A 141 -11.57 -10.90 9.64
C ARG A 141 -11.54 -11.39 11.09
N ALA A 142 -11.88 -12.64 11.29
CA ALA A 142 -11.89 -13.27 12.61
C ALA A 142 -10.50 -13.21 13.26
N ASN A 143 -10.45 -12.87 14.55
CA ASN A 143 -9.24 -12.80 15.39
C ASN A 143 -8.22 -11.72 15.01
N GLN A 144 -8.49 -10.84 14.05
CA GLN A 144 -7.59 -9.72 13.75
C GLN A 144 -7.54 -8.75 14.94
N ASN A 145 -6.34 -8.45 15.41
CA ASN A 145 -6.12 -7.54 16.54
C ASN A 145 -6.06 -6.08 16.04
N GLY A 146 -7.22 -5.51 15.75
CA GLY A 146 -7.40 -4.16 15.22
C GLY A 146 -7.18 -4.06 13.68
N PRO A 147 -7.55 -2.92 13.13
CA PRO A 147 -8.27 -1.82 13.77
C PRO A 147 -9.73 -2.18 14.14
N LEU A 148 -10.45 -1.24 14.77
CA LEU A 148 -11.84 -1.45 15.20
C LEU A 148 -12.79 -1.76 14.05
N GLU A 149 -12.64 -1.02 12.95
CA GLU A 149 -13.37 -1.22 11.70
C GLU A 149 -12.41 -1.20 10.51
N TYR A 150 -12.68 -2.05 9.55
CA TYR A 150 -11.91 -2.21 8.33
C TYR A 150 -12.80 -2.66 7.18
N GLY A 151 -12.28 -2.65 5.96
CA GLY A 151 -13.03 -3.01 4.78
C GLY A 151 -13.21 -4.52 4.61
N PHE A 152 -13.88 -4.89 3.52
CA PHE A 152 -14.16 -6.27 3.12
C PHE A 152 -13.22 -6.75 2.01
N ARG A 153 -12.97 -8.04 1.94
CA ARG A 153 -12.05 -8.65 0.97
C ARG A 153 -12.50 -8.49 -0.48
N GLY A 154 -13.78 -8.77 -0.76
CA GLY A 154 -14.33 -8.67 -2.11
C GLY A 154 -14.53 -7.23 -2.57
N ASN A 155 -14.43 -6.98 -3.87
CA ASN A 155 -14.75 -5.69 -4.47
C ASN A 155 -16.27 -5.46 -4.60
N ALA A 156 -16.69 -4.41 -5.30
CA ALA A 156 -18.11 -4.09 -5.51
C ALA A 156 -18.90 -5.18 -6.25
N GLN A 157 -18.21 -6.06 -6.98
CA GLN A 157 -18.78 -7.23 -7.66
C GLN A 157 -18.53 -8.54 -6.88
N ASN A 158 -18.06 -8.44 -5.64
CA ASN A 158 -17.67 -9.58 -4.80
C ASN A 158 -16.56 -10.47 -5.41
N LEU A 159 -15.67 -9.87 -6.20
CA LEU A 159 -14.49 -10.53 -6.74
C LEU A 159 -13.30 -10.35 -5.78
N ASP A 160 -12.47 -11.38 -5.66
CA ASP A 160 -11.14 -11.26 -5.04
C ASP A 160 -10.16 -10.68 -6.06
N LEU A 161 -9.82 -9.40 -5.90
CA LEU A 161 -8.93 -8.70 -6.84
C LEU A 161 -7.52 -9.30 -6.88
N ASN A 162 -7.08 -9.98 -5.81
CA ASN A 162 -5.81 -10.72 -5.83
C ASN A 162 -5.93 -12.10 -6.50
N ARG A 163 -6.90 -12.27 -7.41
CA ARG A 163 -7.08 -13.41 -8.33
C ARG A 163 -7.34 -12.94 -9.75
N ASP A 164 -7.33 -11.61 -9.99
CA ASP A 164 -7.85 -11.02 -11.23
C ASP A 164 -6.76 -10.42 -12.14
N PHE A 165 -5.49 -10.38 -11.74
CA PHE A 165 -4.45 -9.66 -12.47
C PHE A 165 -4.25 -10.10 -13.91
N ILE A 166 -4.12 -11.40 -14.18
CA ILE A 166 -3.96 -11.89 -15.56
C ILE A 166 -5.31 -12.00 -16.29
N LYS A 167 -6.42 -12.17 -15.57
CA LYS A 167 -7.74 -12.29 -16.15
C LYS A 167 -8.32 -10.94 -16.55
N MET A 168 -8.08 -9.91 -15.74
CA MET A 168 -8.55 -8.53 -15.92
C MET A 168 -10.07 -8.43 -16.14
N ASP A 169 -10.86 -9.14 -15.31
CA ASP A 169 -12.33 -9.10 -15.37
C ASP A 169 -12.90 -7.80 -14.76
N SER A 170 -12.16 -7.16 -13.82
CA SER A 170 -12.59 -5.96 -13.11
C SER A 170 -12.04 -4.68 -13.74
N LYS A 171 -12.77 -3.55 -13.56
CA LYS A 171 -12.26 -2.21 -13.90
C LYS A 171 -11.02 -1.87 -13.06
N ASN A 172 -10.94 -2.40 -11.84
CA ASN A 172 -9.77 -2.25 -10.98
C ASN A 172 -8.51 -2.80 -11.67
N ALA A 173 -8.57 -4.00 -12.26
CA ALA A 173 -7.43 -4.61 -12.94
C ALA A 173 -6.99 -3.79 -14.17
N PHE A 174 -7.92 -3.26 -14.96
CA PHE A 174 -7.60 -2.35 -16.07
C PHE A 174 -6.89 -1.08 -15.56
N THR A 175 -7.38 -0.50 -14.47
CA THR A 175 -6.76 0.71 -13.91
C THR A 175 -5.37 0.42 -13.34
N PHE A 176 -5.20 -0.73 -12.65
CA PHE A 176 -3.88 -1.16 -12.18
C PHE A 176 -2.89 -1.32 -13.33
N THR A 177 -3.29 -2.01 -14.39
CA THR A 177 -2.45 -2.20 -15.59
C THR A 177 -2.02 -0.87 -16.19
N LYS A 178 -2.95 0.08 -16.28
CA LYS A 178 -2.64 1.44 -16.74
C LYS A 178 -1.59 2.14 -15.84
N ILE A 179 -1.74 2.05 -14.52
CA ILE A 179 -0.78 2.61 -13.56
C ILE A 179 0.57 1.92 -13.70
N PHE A 180 0.57 0.59 -13.66
CA PHE A 180 1.79 -0.22 -13.70
C PHE A 180 2.61 0.07 -14.96
N HIS A 181 2.00 0.05 -16.14
CA HIS A 181 2.72 0.31 -17.38
C HIS A 181 3.07 1.79 -17.62
N ALA A 182 2.31 2.73 -17.04
CA ALA A 182 2.69 4.15 -17.10
C ALA A 182 3.90 4.44 -16.22
N LEU A 183 3.96 3.84 -15.04
CA LEU A 183 5.07 4.00 -14.10
C LEU A 183 6.26 3.07 -14.43
N ASP A 184 5.99 1.87 -14.94
CA ASP A 184 6.93 0.79 -15.28
C ASP A 184 7.98 0.59 -14.17
N PRO A 185 7.55 0.18 -12.98
CA PRO A 185 8.39 0.18 -11.80
C PRO A 185 9.47 -0.90 -11.83
N ASP A 186 10.67 -0.59 -11.29
CA ASP A 186 11.71 -1.57 -11.05
C ASP A 186 11.38 -2.49 -9.89
N ILE A 187 10.68 -1.94 -8.88
CA ILE A 187 10.25 -2.68 -7.70
C ILE A 187 8.74 -2.48 -7.49
N PHE A 188 8.04 -3.57 -7.23
CA PHE A 188 6.63 -3.59 -6.85
C PHE A 188 6.45 -4.21 -5.47
N VAL A 189 5.66 -3.56 -4.63
CA VAL A 189 5.33 -4.03 -3.27
C VAL A 189 3.83 -4.03 -3.07
N ASP A 190 3.27 -5.19 -2.73
CA ASP A 190 1.86 -5.34 -2.40
C ASP A 190 1.69 -5.58 -0.90
N ASN A 191 1.02 -4.67 -0.20
CA ASN A 191 0.88 -4.71 1.24
C ASN A 191 -0.38 -5.47 1.66
N HIS A 192 -0.17 -6.48 2.51
CA HIS A 192 -1.18 -7.38 3.05
C HIS A 192 -1.07 -7.55 4.56
N VAL A 193 -2.05 -8.25 5.12
CA VAL A 193 -2.04 -8.76 6.49
C VAL A 193 -2.34 -10.25 6.46
N SER A 194 -1.40 -11.05 6.94
CA SER A 194 -1.56 -12.51 7.00
C SER A 194 -2.72 -12.93 7.90
N ASN A 195 -3.35 -14.03 7.58
CA ASN A 195 -4.33 -14.69 8.42
C ASN A 195 -3.90 -16.15 8.71
N GLY A 196 -4.40 -16.71 9.78
CA GLY A 196 -4.19 -18.13 10.10
C GLY A 196 -3.15 -18.36 11.19
N ALA A 197 -2.00 -18.94 10.85
CA ALA A 197 -1.02 -19.38 11.84
C ALA A 197 -0.44 -18.23 12.68
N ASP A 198 -0.22 -18.48 13.97
CA ASP A 198 0.41 -17.53 14.89
C ASP A 198 1.93 -17.56 14.72
N TYR A 199 2.45 -16.71 13.84
CA TYR A 199 3.89 -16.52 13.67
C TYR A 199 4.46 -15.64 14.78
N GLN A 200 5.71 -15.88 15.15
CA GLN A 200 6.41 -14.97 16.05
C GLN A 200 6.75 -13.63 15.40
N TYR A 201 6.90 -13.58 14.07
CA TYR A 201 7.29 -12.40 13.30
C TYR A 201 6.09 -11.48 13.06
N THR A 202 6.28 -10.18 13.33
CA THR A 202 5.28 -9.16 12.99
C THR A 202 5.26 -8.87 11.49
N LEU A 203 6.42 -8.96 10.85
CA LEU A 203 6.61 -8.65 9.43
C LEU A 203 7.17 -9.86 8.70
N THR A 204 6.44 -10.31 7.69
CA THR A 204 6.89 -11.35 6.76
C THR A 204 6.80 -10.88 5.32
N TYR A 205 7.50 -11.56 4.42
CA TYR A 205 7.48 -11.23 2.99
C TYR A 205 7.40 -12.47 2.12
N ILE A 206 6.84 -12.29 0.93
CA ILE A 206 6.94 -13.22 -0.19
C ILE A 206 7.73 -12.51 -1.27
N SER A 207 8.77 -13.14 -1.80
CA SER A 207 9.48 -12.67 -2.99
C SER A 207 9.13 -13.56 -4.18
N GLY A 208 9.33 -13.04 -5.40
CA GLY A 208 9.18 -13.86 -6.60
C GLY A 208 10.08 -15.10 -6.57
N LEU A 209 9.61 -16.18 -7.16
CA LEU A 209 10.33 -17.46 -7.20
C LEU A 209 11.61 -17.32 -8.04
N ARG A 210 12.74 -17.78 -7.48
CA ARG A 210 14.07 -17.69 -8.11
C ARG A 210 14.10 -18.17 -9.56
N ASN A 211 13.45 -19.29 -9.85
CA ASN A 211 13.42 -19.90 -11.19
C ASN A 211 12.51 -19.18 -12.20
N ARG A 212 11.84 -18.10 -11.80
CA ARG A 212 10.99 -17.24 -12.67
C ARG A 212 11.63 -15.88 -12.95
N MET A 213 12.70 -15.56 -12.29
CA MET A 213 13.45 -14.32 -12.49
C MET A 213 14.57 -14.52 -13.50
N ALA A 214 14.92 -13.46 -14.26
CA ALA A 214 16.18 -13.43 -14.98
C ALA A 214 17.34 -13.57 -13.99
N PRO A 215 18.45 -14.25 -14.35
CA PRO A 215 19.53 -14.53 -13.41
C PRO A 215 20.12 -13.30 -12.71
N SER A 216 20.19 -12.16 -13.41
CA SER A 216 20.67 -10.89 -12.83
C SER A 216 19.73 -10.35 -11.78
N ILE A 217 18.41 -10.43 -12.01
CA ILE A 217 17.37 -9.97 -11.08
C ILE A 217 17.29 -10.90 -9.87
N GLU A 218 17.35 -12.21 -10.09
CA GLU A 218 17.43 -13.20 -9.03
C GLU A 218 18.58 -12.92 -8.07
N LYS A 219 19.77 -12.71 -8.62
CA LYS A 219 20.98 -12.41 -7.86
C LYS A 219 20.83 -11.11 -7.04
N ILE A 220 20.40 -10.01 -7.68
CA ILE A 220 20.20 -8.73 -7.00
C ILE A 220 19.18 -8.88 -5.87
N THR A 221 18.05 -9.53 -6.12
CA THR A 221 16.96 -9.69 -5.15
C THR A 221 17.42 -10.48 -3.94
N HIS A 222 18.00 -11.66 -4.15
CA HIS A 222 18.24 -12.61 -3.06
C HIS A 222 19.63 -12.51 -2.42
N GLU A 223 20.65 -12.05 -3.16
CA GLU A 223 22.01 -11.93 -2.62
C GLU A 223 22.34 -10.51 -2.12
N SER A 224 21.58 -9.49 -2.54
CA SER A 224 21.86 -8.10 -2.18
C SER A 224 20.67 -7.42 -1.48
N LEU A 225 19.52 -7.30 -2.15
CA LEU A 225 18.39 -6.48 -1.67
C LEU A 225 17.80 -7.04 -0.38
N LEU A 226 17.35 -8.29 -0.39
CA LEU A 226 16.73 -8.92 0.79
C LEU A 226 17.64 -8.96 2.02
N PRO A 227 18.94 -9.35 1.93
CA PRO A 227 19.82 -9.31 3.09
C PRO A 227 20.05 -7.90 3.65
N LYS A 228 20.13 -6.88 2.78
CA LYS A 228 20.27 -5.48 3.21
C LYS A 228 19.01 -4.97 3.86
N LEU A 229 17.86 -5.28 3.27
CA LEU A 229 16.54 -4.90 3.81
C LEU A 229 16.32 -5.52 5.18
N GLY A 230 16.58 -6.82 5.34
CA GLY A 230 16.46 -7.50 6.64
C GLY A 230 17.34 -6.87 7.72
N LYS A 231 18.60 -6.53 7.39
CA LYS A 231 19.49 -5.82 8.31
C LYS A 231 18.99 -4.41 8.65
N ALA A 232 18.47 -3.68 7.67
CA ALA A 232 17.96 -2.32 7.90
C ALA A 232 16.73 -2.34 8.80
N VAL A 233 15.78 -3.26 8.56
CA VAL A 233 14.59 -3.43 9.39
C VAL A 233 14.97 -3.79 10.84
N LEU A 234 15.89 -4.75 11.01
CA LEU A 234 16.34 -5.16 12.33
C LEU A 234 17.05 -4.02 13.08
N ASN A 235 17.97 -3.32 12.41
CA ASN A 235 18.77 -2.27 13.06
C ASN A 235 17.97 -1.01 13.41
N ASN A 236 17.03 -0.62 12.55
CA ASN A 236 16.30 0.63 12.71
C ASN A 236 15.01 0.47 13.53
N TYR A 237 14.38 -0.71 13.46
CA TYR A 237 13.06 -0.94 14.04
C TYR A 237 12.99 -2.12 15.02
N SER A 238 14.08 -2.88 15.17
CA SER A 238 14.14 -4.06 16.05
C SER A 238 13.14 -5.17 15.66
N PHE A 239 12.76 -5.25 14.39
CA PHE A 239 11.93 -6.31 13.84
C PHE A 239 12.75 -7.23 12.95
N ASP A 240 12.51 -8.53 13.05
CA ASP A 240 13.00 -9.50 12.08
C ASP A 240 12.09 -9.50 10.85
N LEU A 241 12.68 -9.38 9.67
CA LEU A 241 12.02 -9.61 8.39
C LEU A 241 12.19 -11.07 7.98
N PHE A 242 11.10 -11.84 7.93
CA PHE A 242 11.16 -13.29 7.70
C PHE A 242 10.32 -13.71 6.47
N PRO A 243 10.73 -14.75 5.72
CA PRO A 243 9.92 -15.27 4.61
C PRO A 243 8.56 -15.80 5.11
N TYR A 244 7.47 -15.38 4.44
CA TYR A 244 6.16 -15.98 4.66
C TYR A 244 6.15 -17.44 4.19
N VAL A 245 5.56 -18.32 4.99
CA VAL A 245 5.48 -19.76 4.69
C VAL A 245 4.05 -20.28 4.87
N ASN A 246 3.68 -21.24 4.04
CA ASN A 246 2.48 -22.03 4.23
C ASN A 246 2.82 -23.32 4.99
N LEU A 247 1.88 -23.84 5.79
CA LEU A 247 2.01 -25.13 6.39
C LEU A 247 1.65 -26.24 5.40
N VAL A 248 2.43 -27.32 5.40
CA VAL A 248 2.06 -28.57 4.75
C VAL A 248 1.19 -29.37 5.71
N GLY A 249 -0.15 -29.27 5.55
CA GLY A 249 -1.10 -29.87 6.50
C GLY A 249 -1.57 -28.88 7.57
N LYS A 250 -1.84 -29.38 8.78
CA LYS A 250 -2.42 -28.58 9.87
C LYS A 250 -1.39 -28.06 10.87
N THR A 251 -0.21 -28.64 10.90
CA THR A 251 0.81 -28.39 11.93
C THR A 251 2.20 -28.29 11.31
N PRO A 252 3.14 -27.49 11.90
CA PRO A 252 4.48 -27.27 11.35
C PRO A 252 5.36 -28.52 11.25
N ASP A 253 5.08 -29.56 12.05
CA ASP A 253 5.80 -30.84 12.01
C ASP A 253 5.64 -31.59 10.68
N ARG A 254 4.60 -31.25 9.90
CA ARG A 254 4.39 -31.78 8.55
C ARG A 254 5.24 -31.08 7.50
N GLY A 255 5.92 -30.00 7.85
CA GLY A 255 6.74 -29.18 6.98
C GLY A 255 6.09 -27.87 6.56
N ILE A 256 6.88 -27.07 5.89
CA ILE A 256 6.49 -25.77 5.34
C ILE A 256 6.71 -25.74 3.82
N SER A 257 5.98 -24.86 3.12
CA SER A 257 6.15 -24.61 1.69
C SER A 257 6.13 -23.12 1.41
N SER A 258 6.86 -22.70 0.39
CA SER A 258 6.78 -21.33 -0.14
C SER A 258 5.46 -21.09 -0.87
N PHE A 259 5.06 -19.84 -0.94
CA PHE A 259 3.93 -19.42 -1.75
C PHE A 259 4.29 -19.50 -3.25
N ASN A 260 3.33 -19.95 -4.07
CA ASN A 260 3.50 -20.01 -5.52
C ASN A 260 2.79 -18.81 -6.17
N ASP A 261 3.56 -17.80 -6.55
CA ASP A 261 3.13 -16.54 -7.14
C ASP A 261 2.71 -16.67 -8.61
N LEU A 262 1.57 -17.28 -8.87
CA LEU A 262 1.00 -17.36 -10.22
C LEU A 262 0.57 -15.97 -10.73
N PRO A 263 0.52 -15.73 -12.06
CA PRO A 263 0.16 -14.43 -12.63
C PRO A 263 -1.25 -13.91 -12.32
N ARG A 264 -2.10 -14.71 -11.69
CA ARG A 264 -3.39 -14.25 -11.16
C ARG A 264 -3.24 -13.36 -9.91
N TYR A 265 -2.11 -13.45 -9.22
CA TYR A 265 -1.74 -12.61 -8.08
C TYR A 265 -0.98 -11.38 -8.56
N SER A 266 -1.03 -10.29 -7.78
CA SER A 266 -0.34 -9.03 -8.07
C SER A 266 1.14 -9.21 -8.35
N MET A 267 1.85 -9.86 -7.42
CA MET A 267 3.28 -10.09 -7.49
C MET A 267 3.65 -11.00 -8.67
N GLY A 268 2.87 -12.06 -8.91
CA GLY A 268 3.12 -12.96 -10.04
C GLY A 268 2.87 -12.31 -11.40
N TYR A 269 1.91 -11.37 -11.48
CA TYR A 269 1.66 -10.58 -12.68
C TYR A 269 2.81 -9.61 -12.97
N THR A 270 3.20 -8.81 -11.98
CA THR A 270 4.28 -7.83 -12.15
C THR A 270 5.62 -8.48 -12.42
N GLY A 271 5.87 -9.67 -11.86
CA GLY A 271 7.03 -10.50 -12.13
C GLY A 271 7.16 -10.98 -13.59
N LEU A 272 6.06 -11.05 -14.38
CA LEU A 272 6.14 -11.33 -15.81
C LEU A 272 6.92 -10.27 -16.59
N PHE A 273 6.97 -9.05 -16.10
CA PHE A 273 7.68 -7.91 -16.68
C PHE A 273 9.08 -7.73 -16.10
N GLN A 274 9.58 -8.74 -15.38
CA GLN A 274 10.89 -8.72 -14.69
C GLN A 274 11.02 -7.60 -13.63
N CYS A 275 9.89 -7.11 -13.13
CA CYS A 275 9.83 -6.25 -11.95
C CYS A 275 10.22 -7.07 -10.71
N ILE A 276 11.06 -6.54 -9.83
CA ILE A 276 11.37 -7.13 -8.52
C ILE A 276 10.12 -6.98 -7.65
N SER A 277 9.42 -8.07 -7.39
CA SER A 277 8.10 -8.00 -6.78
C SER A 277 8.08 -8.67 -5.41
N PHE A 278 7.42 -8.00 -4.46
CA PHE A 278 7.23 -8.48 -3.11
C PHE A 278 5.75 -8.40 -2.71
N THR A 279 5.29 -9.37 -1.94
CA THR A 279 4.13 -9.23 -1.07
C THR A 279 4.64 -9.12 0.36
N VAL A 280 4.23 -8.07 1.05
CA VAL A 280 4.52 -7.87 2.47
C VAL A 280 3.28 -8.30 3.25
N GLU A 281 3.49 -9.14 4.26
CA GLU A 281 2.45 -9.68 5.12
C GLU A 281 2.76 -9.30 6.57
N THR A 282 2.02 -8.35 7.13
CA THR A 282 2.03 -8.13 8.57
C THR A 282 1.17 -9.18 9.27
N HIS A 283 1.35 -9.38 10.58
CA HIS A 283 0.69 -10.49 11.27
C HIS A 283 -0.59 -10.04 11.99
N MET A 284 -1.76 -10.55 11.56
CA MET A 284 -3.07 -10.15 12.08
C MET A 284 -3.26 -10.25 13.61
N LEU A 285 -2.56 -11.15 14.30
CA LEU A 285 -2.66 -11.33 15.75
C LEU A 285 -1.80 -10.34 16.56
N LYS A 286 -0.88 -9.63 15.91
CA LYS A 286 -0.09 -8.58 16.56
C LYS A 286 -0.92 -7.30 16.68
N PRO A 287 -0.68 -6.46 17.71
CA PRO A 287 -1.36 -5.18 17.85
C PRO A 287 -1.25 -4.32 16.58
N PHE A 288 -2.33 -3.63 16.21
CA PHE A 288 -2.37 -2.81 15.00
C PHE A 288 -1.25 -1.78 14.95
N SER A 289 -0.97 -1.10 16.07
CA SER A 289 0.14 -0.12 16.20
C SER A 289 1.55 -0.70 15.96
N GLN A 290 1.73 -2.01 16.13
CA GLN A 290 3.01 -2.67 15.82
C GLN A 290 3.14 -3.08 14.35
N ARG A 291 2.00 -3.20 13.66
CA ARG A 291 1.94 -3.65 12.27
C ARG A 291 2.04 -2.49 11.30
N VAL A 292 1.62 -1.32 11.73
CA VAL A 292 1.72 -0.05 10.99
C VAL A 292 3.07 0.62 11.23
#